data_39c57accf01f15f5c915aefa0321bf4e
#
_entry.id   39c57accf01f15f5c915aefa0321bf4e
#
_cell.length_a   1.000
_cell.length_b   1.000
_cell.length_c   1.000
_cell.angle_alpha   90.00
_cell.angle_beta   90.00
_cell.angle_gamma   90.00
#
_symmetry.space_group_name_H-M   'P 1'
#
loop_
_entity.id
_entity.type
_entity.pdbx_description
1 polymer ?
#
loop_
_entity_poly.entity_id
_entity_poly.type
_entity_poly.pdbx_seq_one_letter_code
_entity_poly.pdbx_strand_id
1 'polypeptide(L)'
;MASSWSSSPDYAGFWQRAAAFAIDALIVTVIFVPLMVLGFGIRRVSLDPAEHSWDLLAFVAIAAAVIGFWRYCGATPGKIALGVRVVDAATGQQPSLLRLVLRFAAYFVSAFPLYLGFLWIAFDRRKQGWHDKIARTIVINSED
;
A
#
# COMPACT_ATOMS: atom_id res chain seq x y z
N MET A 1 11.29 14.06 -25.74
CA MET A 1 10.19 13.26 -26.32
C MET A 1 9.24 12.91 -25.18
N ALA A 2 8.05 13.46 -25.19
CA ALA A 2 7.00 12.99 -24.30
C ALA A 2 6.69 11.55 -24.73
N SER A 3 7.07 10.57 -23.89
CA SER A 3 6.63 9.20 -24.06
C SER A 3 5.10 9.24 -24.14
N SER A 4 4.53 8.64 -25.15
CA SER A 4 3.10 8.47 -25.34
C SER A 4 2.55 7.55 -24.25
N TRP A 5 2.49 8.07 -23.03
CA TRP A 5 1.69 7.51 -21.97
C TRP A 5 0.27 7.40 -22.48
N SER A 6 -0.26 6.20 -22.55
CA SER A 6 -1.55 5.96 -23.19
C SER A 6 -2.62 6.89 -22.59
N SER A 7 -3.43 7.49 -23.44
CA SER A 7 -4.48 8.43 -23.01
C SER A 7 -5.56 7.78 -22.13
N SER A 8 -5.55 6.46 -21.98
CA SER A 8 -6.46 5.68 -21.16
C SER A 8 -5.80 4.41 -20.65
N PRO A 9 -4.99 4.48 -19.56
CA PRO A 9 -4.41 3.30 -18.96
C PRO A 9 -5.51 2.39 -18.39
N ASP A 10 -5.26 1.08 -18.37
CA ASP A 10 -6.16 0.12 -17.75
C ASP A 10 -6.01 0.17 -16.22
N TYR A 11 -6.96 0.88 -15.58
CA TYR A 11 -6.94 1.08 -14.13
C TYR A 11 -7.35 -0.18 -13.38
N ALA A 12 -6.57 -0.55 -12.34
CA ALA A 12 -6.94 -1.62 -11.43
C ALA A 12 -8.23 -1.28 -10.66
N GLY A 13 -9.22 -2.12 -10.81
CA GLY A 13 -10.53 -1.94 -10.18
C GLY A 13 -10.51 -2.12 -8.66
N PHE A 14 -11.61 -1.74 -8.00
CA PHE A 14 -11.76 -1.85 -6.54
C PHE A 14 -11.54 -3.29 -6.04
N TRP A 15 -12.22 -4.27 -6.64
CA TRP A 15 -12.15 -5.67 -6.19
C TRP A 15 -10.77 -6.29 -6.40
N GLN A 16 -10.09 -5.94 -7.49
CA GLN A 16 -8.74 -6.39 -7.75
C GLN A 16 -7.76 -5.84 -6.69
N ARG A 17 -7.93 -4.57 -6.30
CA ARG A 17 -7.13 -3.95 -5.24
C ARG A 17 -7.48 -4.50 -3.85
N ALA A 18 -8.75 -4.79 -3.59
CA ALA A 18 -9.20 -5.43 -2.36
C ALA A 18 -8.63 -6.85 -2.22
N ALA A 19 -8.64 -7.63 -3.30
CA ALA A 19 -8.02 -8.96 -3.33
C ALA A 19 -6.49 -8.88 -3.11
N ALA A 20 -5.80 -7.93 -3.75
CA ALA A 20 -4.38 -7.69 -3.52
C ALA A 20 -4.07 -7.39 -2.05
N PHE A 21 -4.88 -6.52 -1.44
CA PHE A 21 -4.76 -6.20 -0.01
C PHE A 21 -5.00 -7.43 0.88
N ALA A 22 -6.00 -8.26 0.56
CA ALA A 22 -6.27 -9.49 1.30
C ALA A 22 -5.08 -10.47 1.24
N ILE A 23 -4.44 -10.60 0.07
CA ILE A 23 -3.22 -11.42 -0.09
C ILE A 23 -2.08 -10.85 0.75
N ASP A 24 -1.85 -9.53 0.70
CA ASP A 24 -0.81 -8.88 1.52
C ASP A 24 -1.09 -9.08 3.02
N ALA A 25 -2.34 -8.91 3.46
CA ALA A 25 -2.74 -9.13 4.85
C ALA A 25 -2.52 -10.59 5.28
N LEU A 26 -2.83 -11.54 4.42
CA LEU A 26 -2.58 -12.96 4.67
C LEU A 26 -1.09 -13.25 4.83
N ILE A 27 -0.25 -12.74 3.93
CA ILE A 27 1.20 -12.87 3.99
C ILE A 27 1.75 -12.29 5.30
N VAL A 28 1.33 -11.09 5.65
CA VAL A 28 1.73 -10.45 6.93
C VAL A 28 1.28 -11.30 8.12
N THR A 29 0.05 -11.77 8.14
CA THR A 29 -0.48 -12.58 9.25
C THR A 29 0.25 -13.91 9.38
N VAL A 30 0.44 -14.64 8.29
CA VAL A 30 1.04 -15.98 8.31
C VAL A 30 2.55 -15.93 8.59
N ILE A 31 3.25 -14.92 8.14
CA ILE A 31 4.71 -14.82 8.29
C ILE A 31 5.09 -13.98 9.51
N PHE A 32 4.56 -12.77 9.62
CA PHE A 32 4.99 -11.81 10.65
C PHE A 32 4.43 -12.11 12.03
N VAL A 33 3.19 -12.58 12.15
CA VAL A 33 2.60 -12.85 13.46
C VAL A 33 3.33 -14.00 14.17
N PRO A 34 3.58 -15.16 13.54
CA PRO A 34 4.38 -16.21 14.17
C PRO A 34 5.82 -15.78 14.47
N LEU A 35 6.45 -15.03 13.57
CA LEU A 35 7.80 -14.52 13.77
C LEU A 35 7.86 -13.56 14.97
N MET A 36 6.87 -12.70 15.13
CA MET A 36 6.73 -11.82 16.27
C MET A 36 6.52 -12.60 17.56
N VAL A 37 5.64 -13.60 17.56
CA VAL A 37 5.37 -14.44 18.73
C VAL A 37 6.62 -15.26 19.13
N LEU A 38 7.35 -15.81 18.17
CA LEU A 38 8.58 -16.56 18.43
C LEU A 38 9.74 -15.65 18.89
N GLY A 39 9.85 -14.46 18.30
CA GLY A 39 10.95 -13.53 18.59
C GLY A 39 10.76 -12.73 19.90
N PHE A 40 9.55 -12.35 20.21
CA PHE A 40 9.24 -11.46 21.34
C PHE A 40 8.33 -12.06 22.40
N GLY A 41 7.84 -13.29 22.17
CA GLY A 41 6.86 -13.95 23.04
C GLY A 41 5.46 -13.33 22.97
N ILE A 42 4.51 -13.94 23.67
CA ILE A 42 3.17 -13.37 23.84
C ILE A 42 3.28 -12.25 24.87
N ARG A 43 3.35 -11.03 24.39
CA ARG A 43 3.39 -9.86 25.28
C ARG A 43 2.01 -9.63 25.88
N ARG A 44 1.97 -9.47 27.19
CA ARG A 44 0.76 -8.99 27.87
C ARG A 44 0.54 -7.53 27.44
N VAL A 45 -0.72 -7.14 27.32
CA VAL A 45 -1.07 -5.74 27.16
C VAL A 45 -0.54 -4.99 28.39
N SER A 46 0.50 -4.20 28.19
CA SER A 46 1.14 -3.42 29.24
C SER A 46 0.84 -1.94 29.01
N LEU A 47 0.68 -1.21 30.11
CA LEU A 47 0.57 0.25 30.08
C LEU A 47 1.95 0.93 30.24
N ASP A 48 3.03 0.13 30.29
CA ASP A 48 4.39 0.66 30.40
C ASP A 48 4.85 1.22 29.04
N PRO A 49 5.18 2.52 28.96
CA PRO A 49 5.65 3.14 27.74
C PRO A 49 6.93 2.50 27.16
N ALA A 50 7.79 1.92 28.00
CA ALA A 50 9.01 1.24 27.58
C ALA A 50 8.72 -0.02 26.76
N GLU A 51 7.60 -0.68 26.99
CA GLU A 51 7.20 -1.87 26.24
C GLU A 51 6.63 -1.55 24.85
N HIS A 52 6.17 -0.31 24.63
CA HIS A 52 5.63 0.14 23.34
C HIS A 52 6.72 0.50 22.30
N SER A 53 7.98 0.60 22.72
CA SER A 53 9.09 0.88 21.79
C SER A 53 9.24 -0.19 20.72
N TRP A 54 8.95 -1.46 21.05
CA TRP A 54 8.99 -2.58 20.11
C TRP A 54 7.84 -2.54 19.11
N ASP A 55 6.66 -2.06 19.51
CA ASP A 55 5.50 -1.91 18.64
C ASP A 55 5.79 -0.82 17.60
N LEU A 56 6.42 0.27 18.02
CA LEU A 56 6.87 1.33 17.11
C LEU A 56 7.93 0.81 16.14
N LEU A 57 8.90 0.03 16.61
CA LEU A 57 9.93 -0.55 15.75
C LEU A 57 9.32 -1.50 14.72
N ALA A 58 8.38 -2.36 15.13
CA ALA A 58 7.67 -3.24 14.23
C ALA A 58 6.86 -2.48 13.18
N PHE A 59 6.16 -1.42 13.59
CA PHE A 59 5.43 -0.55 12.67
C PHE A 59 6.36 0.10 11.65
N VAL A 60 7.49 0.66 12.09
CA VAL A 60 8.49 1.27 11.19
C VAL A 60 9.07 0.23 10.22
N ALA A 61 9.34 -0.99 10.69
CA ALA A 61 9.85 -2.06 9.84
C ALA A 61 8.83 -2.46 8.75
N ILE A 62 7.54 -2.59 9.11
CA ILE A 62 6.46 -2.90 8.15
C ILE A 62 6.31 -1.74 7.15
N ALA A 63 6.28 -0.50 7.62
CA ALA A 63 6.20 0.68 6.76
C ALA A 63 7.36 0.74 5.76
N ALA A 64 8.60 0.52 6.24
CA ALA A 64 9.78 0.47 5.40
C ALA A 64 9.72 -0.66 4.37
N ALA A 65 9.22 -1.84 4.74
CA ALA A 65 9.04 -2.96 3.83
C ALA A 65 8.01 -2.63 2.74
N VAL A 66 6.85 -2.07 3.08
CA VAL A 66 5.80 -1.70 2.11
C VAL A 66 6.32 -0.63 1.14
N ILE A 67 6.95 0.42 1.64
CA ILE A 67 7.52 1.49 0.82
C ILE A 67 8.66 0.95 -0.06
N GLY A 68 9.49 0.06 0.49
CA GLY A 68 10.55 -0.63 -0.25
C GLY A 68 10.00 -1.47 -1.40
N PHE A 69 8.95 -2.26 -1.19
CA PHE A 69 8.29 -3.00 -2.26
C PHE A 69 7.75 -2.08 -3.36
N TRP A 70 7.10 -0.99 -2.99
CA TRP A 70 6.65 0.00 -3.99
C TRP A 70 7.82 0.62 -4.75
N ARG A 71 8.93 0.89 -4.07
CA ARG A 71 10.10 1.55 -4.69
C ARG A 71 10.86 0.64 -5.64
N TYR A 72 11.04 -0.63 -5.29
CA TYR A 72 11.88 -1.57 -6.04
C TYR A 72 11.07 -2.48 -6.98
N CYS A 73 9.88 -2.90 -6.57
CA CYS A 73 9.03 -3.81 -7.33
C CYS A 73 7.83 -3.10 -8.00
N GLY A 74 7.60 -1.83 -7.68
CA GLY A 74 6.43 -1.08 -8.16
C GLY A 74 5.11 -1.48 -7.50
N ALA A 75 5.09 -2.53 -6.68
CA ALA A 75 3.88 -3.06 -6.05
C ALA A 75 4.23 -3.90 -4.82
N THR A 76 3.25 -4.12 -3.94
CA THR A 76 3.34 -5.10 -2.85
C THR A 76 3.18 -6.53 -3.40
N PRO A 77 3.58 -7.58 -2.67
CA PRO A 77 3.44 -8.97 -3.12
C PRO A 77 2.04 -9.33 -3.62
N GLY A 78 0.99 -8.92 -2.90
CA GLY A 78 -0.40 -9.15 -3.31
C GLY A 78 -0.77 -8.45 -4.62
N LYS A 79 -0.26 -7.26 -4.86
CA LYS A 79 -0.44 -6.54 -6.12
C LYS A 79 0.32 -7.18 -7.27
N ILE A 80 1.54 -7.66 -7.02
CA ILE A 80 2.33 -8.40 -8.01
C ILE A 80 1.59 -9.67 -8.42
N ALA A 81 1.03 -10.41 -7.46
CA ALA A 81 0.27 -11.63 -7.72
C ALA A 81 -0.96 -11.41 -8.62
N LEU A 82 -1.55 -10.21 -8.57
CA LEU A 82 -2.70 -9.83 -9.38
C LEU A 82 -2.34 -8.99 -10.61
N GLY A 83 -1.05 -8.89 -10.93
CA GLY A 83 -0.60 -8.18 -12.13
C GLY A 83 -0.89 -6.67 -12.11
N VAL A 84 -0.84 -6.01 -10.94
CA VAL A 84 -1.06 -4.56 -10.84
C VAL A 84 0.13 -3.86 -10.20
N ARG A 85 0.36 -2.62 -10.63
CA ARG A 85 1.47 -1.79 -10.11
C ARG A 85 1.04 -0.35 -9.83
N VAL A 86 1.78 0.30 -8.95
CA VAL A 86 1.62 1.72 -8.61
C VAL A 86 2.52 2.55 -9.49
N VAL A 87 1.96 3.54 -10.16
CA VAL A 87 2.70 4.46 -11.01
C VAL A 87 2.34 5.92 -10.73
N ASP A 88 3.20 6.82 -11.15
CA ASP A 88 2.94 8.26 -11.12
C ASP A 88 1.79 8.61 -12.07
N ALA A 89 0.82 9.36 -11.57
CA ALA A 89 -0.40 9.69 -12.32
C ALA A 89 -0.17 10.57 -13.55
N ALA A 90 0.94 11.28 -13.59
CA ALA A 90 1.27 12.20 -14.71
C ALA A 90 2.16 11.54 -15.75
N THR A 91 3.11 10.71 -15.31
CA THR A 91 4.15 10.18 -16.19
C THR A 91 4.01 8.68 -16.49
N GLY A 92 3.21 7.95 -15.71
CA GLY A 92 3.11 6.50 -15.80
C GLY A 92 4.36 5.75 -15.34
N GLN A 93 5.37 6.47 -14.88
CA GLN A 93 6.61 5.88 -14.38
C GLN A 93 6.55 5.60 -12.89
N GLN A 94 7.61 5.02 -12.36
CA GLN A 94 7.71 4.74 -10.93
C GLN A 94 7.66 6.03 -10.11
N PRO A 95 6.79 6.11 -9.07
CA PRO A 95 6.70 7.29 -8.24
C PRO A 95 7.98 7.58 -7.47
N SER A 96 8.22 8.84 -7.15
CA SER A 96 9.33 9.23 -6.27
C SER A 96 9.12 8.68 -4.86
N LEU A 97 10.22 8.52 -4.11
CA LEU A 97 10.17 8.03 -2.73
C LEU A 97 9.25 8.90 -1.86
N LEU A 98 9.30 10.24 -2.02
CA LEU A 98 8.42 11.16 -1.28
C LEU A 98 6.93 10.86 -1.55
N ARG A 99 6.54 10.59 -2.79
CA ARG A 99 5.15 10.23 -3.12
C ARG A 99 4.74 8.89 -2.52
N LEU A 100 5.65 7.93 -2.44
CA LEU A 100 5.39 6.64 -1.81
C LEU A 100 5.22 6.77 -0.30
N VAL A 101 6.01 7.61 0.36
CA VAL A 101 5.85 7.93 1.79
C VAL A 101 4.53 8.67 2.04
N LEU A 102 4.20 9.67 1.22
CA LEU A 102 2.91 10.36 1.29
C LEU A 102 1.73 9.41 1.07
N ARG A 103 1.85 8.46 0.15
CA ARG A 103 0.85 7.43 -0.10
C ARG A 103 0.61 6.56 1.13
N PHE A 104 1.69 6.11 1.78
CA PHE A 104 1.61 5.32 2.99
C PHE A 104 0.93 6.11 4.14
N ALA A 105 1.35 7.34 4.38
CA ALA A 105 0.74 8.22 5.38
C ALA A 105 -0.75 8.49 5.07
N ALA A 106 -1.09 8.67 3.80
CA ALA A 106 -2.46 8.92 3.36
C ALA A 106 -3.38 7.69 3.47
N TYR A 107 -2.85 6.48 3.65
CA TYR A 107 -3.69 5.32 4.00
C TYR A 107 -4.45 5.52 5.31
N PHE A 108 -3.85 6.19 6.29
CA PHE A 108 -4.55 6.53 7.54
C PHE A 108 -5.70 7.49 7.30
N VAL A 109 -5.52 8.48 6.41
CA VAL A 109 -6.58 9.41 6.00
C VAL A 109 -7.72 8.67 5.29
N SER A 110 -7.40 7.68 4.46
CA SER A 110 -8.40 6.86 3.75
C SER A 110 -9.14 5.89 4.68
N ALA A 111 -8.47 5.41 5.71
CA ALA A 111 -9.02 4.44 6.65
C ALA A 111 -9.83 5.09 7.78
N PHE A 112 -9.40 6.26 8.26
CA PHE A 112 -9.98 6.91 9.45
C PHE A 112 -11.51 7.10 9.36
N PRO A 113 -12.10 7.64 8.26
CA PRO A 113 -13.55 7.77 8.16
C PRO A 113 -14.18 6.47 7.62
N LEU A 114 -14.15 5.38 8.40
CA LEU A 114 -14.78 4.09 8.05
C LEU A 114 -14.34 3.53 6.67
N TYR A 115 -13.07 3.69 6.31
CA TYR A 115 -12.49 3.27 5.03
C TYR A 115 -13.13 3.93 3.79
N LEU A 116 -13.82 5.04 3.93
CA LEU A 116 -14.46 5.76 2.81
C LEU A 116 -13.47 6.13 1.71
N GLY A 117 -12.23 6.49 2.08
CA GLY A 117 -11.20 6.79 1.12
C GLY A 117 -10.80 5.60 0.22
N PHE A 118 -10.90 4.38 0.74
CA PHE A 118 -10.71 3.16 -0.04
C PHE A 118 -11.94 2.81 -0.87
N LEU A 119 -13.15 2.96 -0.32
CA LEU A 119 -14.41 2.73 -1.03
C LEU A 119 -14.58 3.70 -2.22
N TRP A 120 -13.98 4.89 -2.13
CA TRP A 120 -14.00 5.88 -3.20
C TRP A 120 -13.43 5.35 -4.53
N ILE A 121 -12.53 4.37 -4.48
CA ILE A 121 -11.96 3.71 -5.66
C ILE A 121 -13.05 3.14 -6.58
N ALA A 122 -14.14 2.61 -6.01
CA ALA A 122 -15.23 2.02 -6.78
C ALA A 122 -15.95 3.04 -7.67
N PHE A 123 -16.01 4.29 -7.21
CA PHE A 123 -16.78 5.38 -7.86
C PHE A 123 -15.90 6.33 -8.68
N ASP A 124 -14.62 6.35 -8.45
CA ASP A 124 -13.70 7.25 -9.15
C ASP A 124 -13.42 6.80 -10.59
N ARG A 125 -13.38 7.75 -11.53
CA ARG A 125 -13.11 7.47 -12.95
C ARG A 125 -11.73 6.87 -13.21
N ARG A 126 -10.73 7.31 -12.44
CA ARG A 126 -9.34 6.82 -12.51
C ARG A 126 -9.06 5.73 -11.49
N LYS A 127 -10.10 5.22 -10.82
CA LYS A 127 -10.00 4.21 -9.76
C LYS A 127 -8.99 4.59 -8.67
N GLN A 128 -8.95 5.88 -8.31
CA GLN A 128 -8.08 6.41 -7.27
C GLN A 128 -8.82 6.47 -5.93
N GLY A 129 -8.21 5.94 -4.88
CA GLY A 129 -8.59 6.24 -3.50
C GLY A 129 -8.06 7.61 -3.06
N TRP A 130 -8.43 8.06 -1.88
CA TRP A 130 -7.92 9.34 -1.37
C TRP A 130 -6.40 9.35 -1.21
N HIS A 131 -5.81 8.23 -0.77
CA HIS A 131 -4.36 8.06 -0.68
C HIS A 131 -3.66 8.17 -2.04
N ASP A 132 -4.30 7.67 -3.11
CA ASP A 132 -3.77 7.81 -4.47
C ASP A 132 -3.79 9.27 -4.93
N LYS A 133 -4.87 9.99 -4.64
CA LYS A 133 -5.02 11.41 -5.02
C LYS A 133 -4.03 12.30 -4.28
N ILE A 134 -3.85 12.08 -2.99
CA ILE A 134 -2.88 12.82 -2.16
C ILE A 134 -1.46 12.60 -2.67
N ALA A 135 -1.09 11.37 -2.96
CA ALA A 135 0.25 11.02 -3.46
C ALA A 135 0.44 11.25 -4.96
N ARG A 136 -0.62 11.60 -5.69
CA ARG A 136 -0.62 11.74 -7.17
C ARG A 136 -0.14 10.47 -7.87
N THR A 137 -0.67 9.35 -7.44
CA THR A 137 -0.38 8.02 -8.01
C THR A 137 -1.66 7.39 -8.56
N ILE A 138 -1.50 6.40 -9.42
CA ILE A 138 -2.58 5.52 -9.87
C ILE A 138 -2.11 4.08 -9.79
N VAL A 139 -3.05 3.16 -9.79
CA VAL A 139 -2.77 1.72 -9.88
C VAL A 139 -3.31 1.21 -11.20
N ILE A 140 -2.44 0.60 -12.00
CA ILE A 140 -2.74 0.10 -13.33
C ILE A 140 -2.42 -1.39 -13.42
N ASN A 141 -3.01 -2.07 -14.41
CA ASN A 141 -2.59 -3.41 -14.76
C ASN A 141 -1.18 -3.39 -15.35
N SER A 142 -0.35 -4.39 -15.02
CA SER A 142 1.08 -4.40 -15.38
C SER A 142 1.34 -4.77 -16.85
N GLU A 143 0.32 -5.15 -17.59
CA GLU A 143 0.41 -5.45 -19.01
C GLU A 143 0.38 -4.19 -19.91
N ASP A 144 0.16 -3.03 -19.31
CA ASP A 144 0.14 -1.74 -19.99
C ASP A 144 1.56 -1.01 -19.91
#